data_62b451552955dd65231e3ab181421e81
#
_entry.id   62b451552955dd65231e3ab181421e81
#
_cell.length_a   1.000
_cell.length_b   1.000
_cell.length_c   1.000
_cell.angle_alpha   90.00
_cell.angle_beta   90.00
_cell.angle_gamma   90.00
#
_symmetry.space_group_name_H-M   'P 1'
#
loop_
_entity.id
_entity.type
_entity.pdbx_description
1 polymer ?
#
loop_
_entity_poly.entity_id
_entity_poly.type
_entity_poly.pdbx_seq_one_letter_code
_entity_poly.pdbx_strand_id
1 'polypeptide(L)'
;MGRYLGLIVKATRLCNLRCTYCHDWRSGPNQTMSFPVLANMTARALSDPTHDTVEFMWHGGEPTVLPSSFYERAVYLQARMRRPGQTIYNTLQSNGTRIDGAWARFFREFQFRVSVSLDGPPAVHDRYRRYVSGRPSFDDVRRGLAALRENDVPISVLMVIDRGALELGPDAIFDFFVEEGITHYGLLAAKPTNQPDAPAGTPAPHYVTPAEMNRFLQAYFDRWLAHGDPSIWVREFDGLLKRLSGRDSSVCTLAGDCFGRYYLVEPDGPVAHCDLFDGDPAYTVGNILTDSFASFRNGPALVPLRTSNKQALSAMRACPEFDVCSGWCPHERYTASRHDPAYTGDCCGLQDLIGHMRSRLGLAAATAP
;
A
#
# COMPACT_ATOMS: atom_id res chain seq x y z
N MET A 1 9.15 -17.74 8.95
CA MET A 1 9.00 -16.94 7.70
C MET A 1 10.36 -16.64 7.12
N GLY A 2 10.58 -16.85 5.80
CA GLY A 2 11.80 -16.43 5.13
C GLY A 2 12.07 -14.93 5.32
N ARG A 3 13.32 -14.53 5.24
CA ARG A 3 13.73 -13.13 5.42
C ARG A 3 13.31 -12.32 4.18
N TYR A 4 12.31 -11.45 4.34
CA TYR A 4 11.66 -10.71 3.27
C TYR A 4 12.16 -9.26 3.17
N LEU A 5 12.39 -8.81 1.94
CA LEU A 5 12.69 -7.43 1.57
C LEU A 5 11.65 -6.92 0.58
N GLY A 6 10.93 -5.88 0.93
CA GLY A 6 10.00 -5.16 0.04
C GLY A 6 10.62 -3.87 -0.47
N LEU A 7 10.71 -3.71 -1.77
CA LEU A 7 11.19 -2.49 -2.43
C LEU A 7 10.04 -1.81 -3.14
N ILE A 8 9.64 -0.65 -2.66
CA ILE A 8 8.69 0.22 -3.34
C ILE A 8 9.50 1.08 -4.30
N VAL A 9 9.41 0.76 -5.59
CA VAL A 9 10.28 1.32 -6.60
C VAL A 9 9.54 2.42 -7.35
N LYS A 10 9.94 3.67 -7.14
CA LYS A 10 9.47 4.79 -7.95
C LYS A 10 10.20 4.78 -9.29
N ALA A 11 9.76 3.89 -10.20
CA ALA A 11 10.36 3.79 -11.54
C ALA A 11 10.29 5.11 -12.32
N THR A 12 9.26 5.91 -12.02
CA THR A 12 9.09 7.28 -12.52
C THR A 12 8.17 8.08 -11.62
N ARG A 13 8.37 9.40 -11.58
CA ARG A 13 7.43 10.36 -10.95
C ARG A 13 6.41 10.92 -11.95
N LEU A 14 6.55 10.57 -13.23
CA LEU A 14 5.59 10.97 -14.27
C LEU A 14 4.27 10.23 -14.07
N CYS A 15 3.16 10.96 -14.18
CA CYS A 15 1.82 10.39 -14.15
C CYS A 15 0.91 11.13 -15.12
N ASN A 16 0.04 10.40 -15.78
CA ASN A 16 -0.98 10.97 -16.67
C ASN A 16 -2.23 11.44 -15.92
N LEU A 17 -2.38 11.09 -14.65
CA LEU A 17 -3.45 11.57 -13.77
C LEU A 17 -2.95 12.64 -12.79
N ARG A 18 -3.91 13.37 -12.19
CA ARG A 18 -3.71 14.32 -11.08
C ARG A 18 -4.77 14.08 -10.02
N CYS A 19 -4.66 12.93 -9.35
CA CYS A 19 -5.56 12.59 -8.24
C CYS A 19 -5.34 13.57 -7.09
N THR A 20 -6.41 14.16 -6.56
CA THR A 20 -6.29 15.27 -5.60
C THR A 20 -5.74 14.87 -4.24
N TYR A 21 -5.86 13.61 -3.85
CA TYR A 21 -5.29 13.07 -2.61
C TYR A 21 -3.89 12.44 -2.80
N CYS A 22 -3.38 12.37 -4.05
CA CYS A 22 -2.10 11.74 -4.32
C CYS A 22 -0.95 12.69 -3.98
N HIS A 23 0.02 12.20 -3.24
CA HIS A 23 1.23 12.95 -2.89
C HIS A 23 2.40 12.70 -3.86
N ASP A 24 2.38 11.60 -4.62
CA ASP A 24 3.48 11.21 -5.51
C ASP A 24 3.88 12.29 -6.54
N TRP A 25 2.92 12.88 -7.22
CA TRP A 25 3.20 13.91 -8.22
C TRP A 25 3.54 15.28 -7.63
N ARG A 26 3.34 15.45 -6.29
CA ARG A 26 3.65 16.69 -5.53
C ARG A 26 5.00 16.65 -4.85
N SER A 27 5.53 15.46 -4.60
CA SER A 27 6.66 15.22 -3.70
C SER A 27 8.00 15.10 -4.41
N GLY A 28 8.17 15.64 -5.59
CA GLY A 28 9.50 15.58 -6.20
C GLY A 28 9.54 15.89 -7.69
N PRO A 29 10.73 15.90 -8.26
CA PRO A 29 10.93 16.17 -9.67
C PRO A 29 10.34 15.05 -10.53
N ASN A 30 9.91 15.42 -11.75
CA ASN A 30 9.48 14.47 -12.77
C ASN A 30 10.67 13.71 -13.33
N GLN A 31 11.14 12.72 -12.60
CA GLN A 31 12.29 11.92 -12.97
C GLN A 31 11.89 10.50 -13.31
N THR A 32 12.65 9.89 -14.18
CA THR A 32 12.56 8.49 -14.54
C THR A 32 13.85 7.80 -14.13
N MET A 33 13.72 6.60 -13.55
CA MET A 33 14.85 5.83 -13.06
C MET A 33 15.83 5.52 -14.20
N SER A 34 17.09 5.89 -13.99
CA SER A 34 18.15 5.59 -14.93
C SER A 34 18.58 4.11 -14.84
N PHE A 35 19.19 3.59 -15.91
CA PHE A 35 19.70 2.23 -15.91
C PHE A 35 20.74 1.97 -14.79
N PRO A 36 21.69 2.89 -14.49
CA PRO A 36 22.59 2.71 -13.35
C PRO A 36 21.87 2.57 -11.99
N VAL A 37 20.81 3.35 -11.75
CA VAL A 37 20.03 3.23 -10.50
C VAL A 37 19.31 1.88 -10.47
N LEU A 38 18.65 1.48 -11.55
CA LEU A 38 17.98 0.18 -11.67
C LEU A 38 18.95 -0.98 -11.42
N ALA A 39 20.14 -0.94 -12.05
CA ALA A 39 21.15 -1.99 -11.93
C ALA A 39 21.73 -2.07 -10.50
N ASN A 40 22.07 -0.92 -9.88
CA ASN A 40 22.57 -0.91 -8.52
C ASN A 40 21.52 -1.39 -7.52
N MET A 41 20.27 -0.91 -7.64
CA MET A 41 19.16 -1.36 -6.79
C MET A 41 19.00 -2.88 -6.86
N THR A 42 18.93 -3.42 -8.07
CA THR A 42 18.77 -4.87 -8.28
C THR A 42 19.95 -5.64 -7.71
N ALA A 43 21.20 -5.23 -8.03
CA ALA A 43 22.41 -5.88 -7.54
C ALA A 43 22.49 -5.90 -6.01
N ARG A 44 22.25 -4.76 -5.36
CA ARG A 44 22.33 -4.62 -3.90
C ARG A 44 21.23 -5.39 -3.18
N ALA A 45 20.00 -5.38 -3.72
CA ALA A 45 18.88 -6.14 -3.15
C ALA A 45 19.13 -7.65 -3.23
N LEU A 46 19.61 -8.14 -4.36
CA LEU A 46 19.78 -9.57 -4.59
C LEU A 46 21.09 -10.11 -4.02
N SER A 47 22.12 -9.30 -3.84
CA SER A 47 23.38 -9.71 -3.19
C SER A 47 23.30 -9.75 -1.66
N ASP A 48 22.32 -9.09 -1.01
CA ASP A 48 22.21 -9.11 0.46
C ASP A 48 21.84 -10.51 0.95
N PRO A 49 22.73 -11.20 1.70
CA PRO A 49 22.52 -12.58 2.13
C PRO A 49 21.43 -12.71 3.21
N THR A 50 20.94 -11.61 3.74
CA THR A 50 19.91 -11.62 4.80
C THR A 50 18.49 -11.80 4.28
N HIS A 51 18.27 -11.73 2.95
CA HIS A 51 16.93 -11.82 2.36
C HIS A 51 16.83 -12.97 1.36
N ASP A 52 15.89 -13.88 1.63
CA ASP A 52 15.60 -15.03 0.76
C ASP A 52 14.44 -14.73 -0.19
N THR A 53 13.62 -13.73 0.14
CA THR A 53 12.54 -13.23 -0.70
C THR A 53 12.71 -11.74 -0.91
N VAL A 54 12.72 -11.31 -2.17
CA VAL A 54 12.78 -9.91 -2.57
C VAL A 54 11.58 -9.59 -3.45
N GLU A 55 10.80 -8.59 -3.06
CA GLU A 55 9.66 -8.12 -3.85
C GLU A 55 9.95 -6.71 -4.37
N PHE A 56 9.91 -6.57 -5.70
CA PHE A 56 9.97 -5.28 -6.38
C PHE A 56 8.53 -4.82 -6.64
N MET A 57 8.08 -3.84 -5.87
CA MET A 57 6.77 -3.22 -6.01
C MET A 57 6.92 -1.97 -6.87
N TRP A 58 6.69 -2.11 -8.16
CA TRP A 58 6.78 -1.04 -9.14
C TRP A 58 5.64 -0.06 -8.93
N HIS A 59 6.01 1.14 -8.55
CA HIS A 59 5.12 2.22 -8.14
C HIS A 59 5.66 3.57 -8.70
N GLY A 60 5.19 4.67 -8.17
CA GLY A 60 5.61 6.01 -8.55
C GLY A 60 4.44 6.79 -9.06
N GLY A 61 4.65 7.67 -10.03
CA GLY A 61 3.54 8.38 -10.67
C GLY A 61 2.59 7.37 -11.32
N GLU A 62 2.91 6.95 -12.53
CA GLU A 62 2.24 5.82 -13.19
C GLU A 62 3.28 4.94 -13.89
N PRO A 63 3.52 3.72 -13.43
CA PRO A 63 4.52 2.84 -14.01
C PRO A 63 4.34 2.57 -15.51
N THR A 64 3.11 2.48 -15.99
CA THR A 64 2.80 2.18 -17.39
C THR A 64 3.02 3.35 -18.36
N VAL A 65 3.48 4.52 -17.89
CA VAL A 65 3.98 5.56 -18.79
C VAL A 65 5.36 5.22 -19.34
N LEU A 66 6.11 4.36 -18.63
CA LEU A 66 7.35 3.78 -19.16
C LEU A 66 7.03 2.66 -20.14
N PRO A 67 7.89 2.39 -21.13
CA PRO A 67 7.71 1.26 -22.03
C PRO A 67 7.97 -0.08 -21.29
N SER A 68 7.36 -1.17 -21.78
CA SER A 68 7.59 -2.52 -21.21
C SER A 68 9.07 -2.92 -21.22
N SER A 69 9.83 -2.43 -22.19
CA SER A 69 11.28 -2.68 -22.31
C SER A 69 12.09 -2.18 -21.10
N PHE A 70 11.58 -1.23 -20.31
CA PHE A 70 12.19 -0.88 -19.02
C PHE A 70 12.08 -2.04 -18.03
N TYR A 71 10.92 -2.66 -17.95
CA TYR A 71 10.65 -3.79 -17.05
C TYR A 71 11.29 -5.09 -17.54
N GLU A 72 11.41 -5.30 -18.84
CA GLU A 72 12.19 -6.40 -19.44
C GLU A 72 13.65 -6.33 -18.99
N ARG A 73 14.25 -5.13 -18.97
CA ARG A 73 15.61 -4.93 -18.43
C ARG A 73 15.69 -5.24 -16.95
N ALA A 74 14.67 -4.85 -16.17
CA ALA A 74 14.60 -5.17 -14.74
C ALA A 74 14.56 -6.69 -14.50
N VAL A 75 13.69 -7.41 -15.21
CA VAL A 75 13.57 -8.86 -15.13
C VAL A 75 14.87 -9.54 -15.57
N TYR A 76 15.50 -9.05 -16.65
CA TYR A 76 16.80 -9.55 -17.09
C TYR A 76 17.88 -9.42 -16.00
N LEU A 77 17.99 -8.24 -15.37
CA LEU A 77 18.94 -8.02 -14.26
C LEU A 77 18.63 -8.94 -13.08
N GLN A 78 17.35 -9.07 -12.71
CA GLN A 78 16.92 -9.97 -11.64
C GLN A 78 17.31 -11.42 -11.93
N ALA A 79 17.06 -11.90 -13.14
CA ALA A 79 17.43 -13.26 -13.56
C ALA A 79 18.95 -13.51 -13.51
N ARG A 80 19.76 -12.51 -13.90
CA ARG A 80 21.22 -12.59 -13.91
C ARG A 80 21.86 -12.49 -12.53
N MET A 81 21.22 -11.80 -11.58
CA MET A 81 21.78 -11.47 -10.27
C MET A 81 21.16 -12.28 -9.13
N ARG A 82 20.08 -13.03 -9.41
CA ARG A 82 19.41 -13.87 -8.41
C ARG A 82 20.35 -14.94 -7.87
N ARG A 83 20.40 -15.09 -6.55
CA ARG A 83 21.12 -16.16 -5.89
C ARG A 83 20.32 -17.48 -5.92
N PRO A 84 20.98 -18.64 -5.88
CA PRO A 84 20.30 -19.93 -5.71
C PRO A 84 19.38 -19.91 -4.48
N GLY A 85 18.14 -20.44 -4.63
CA GLY A 85 17.15 -20.50 -3.55
C GLY A 85 16.42 -19.18 -3.26
N GLN A 86 16.81 -18.07 -3.87
CA GLN A 86 16.14 -16.77 -3.67
C GLN A 86 14.85 -16.67 -4.49
N THR A 87 13.80 -16.18 -3.89
CA THR A 87 12.52 -15.91 -4.55
C THR A 87 12.39 -14.43 -4.88
N ILE A 88 11.97 -14.12 -6.11
CA ILE A 88 11.73 -12.75 -6.56
C ILE A 88 10.27 -12.61 -6.96
N TYR A 89 9.63 -11.54 -6.50
CA TYR A 89 8.31 -11.13 -6.95
C TYR A 89 8.38 -9.75 -7.60
N ASN A 90 7.61 -9.58 -8.67
CA ASN A 90 7.33 -8.29 -9.29
C ASN A 90 5.84 -7.98 -9.12
N THR A 91 5.55 -6.93 -8.38
CA THR A 91 4.19 -6.39 -8.20
C THR A 91 4.15 -5.02 -8.86
N LEU A 92 3.08 -4.68 -9.56
CA LEU A 92 2.94 -3.39 -10.20
C LEU A 92 1.61 -2.76 -9.77
N GLN A 93 1.68 -1.55 -9.18
CA GLN A 93 0.53 -0.73 -8.85
C GLN A 93 0.31 0.29 -9.95
N SER A 94 -0.83 0.22 -10.62
CA SER A 94 -1.16 1.09 -11.75
C SER A 94 -2.50 1.81 -11.55
N ASN A 95 -2.63 3.00 -12.14
CA ASN A 95 -3.93 3.63 -12.29
C ASN A 95 -4.82 2.96 -13.37
N GLY A 96 -4.33 1.97 -14.07
CA GLY A 96 -5.06 1.14 -15.03
C GLY A 96 -5.34 1.77 -16.39
N THR A 97 -5.21 3.09 -16.53
CA THR A 97 -5.70 3.82 -17.72
C THR A 97 -4.91 3.55 -19.00
N ARG A 98 -3.71 3.00 -18.90
CA ARG A 98 -2.81 2.70 -20.02
C ARG A 98 -2.61 1.21 -20.25
N ILE A 99 -3.26 0.37 -19.46
CA ILE A 99 -3.17 -1.09 -19.62
C ILE A 99 -3.99 -1.48 -20.86
N ASP A 100 -3.34 -2.11 -21.79
CA ASP A 100 -3.92 -2.70 -23.00
C ASP A 100 -3.53 -4.18 -23.13
N GLY A 101 -3.91 -4.82 -24.23
CA GLY A 101 -3.56 -6.22 -24.47
C GLY A 101 -2.05 -6.49 -24.56
N ALA A 102 -1.22 -5.50 -24.95
CA ALA A 102 0.23 -5.66 -24.99
C ALA A 102 0.80 -5.68 -23.56
N TRP A 103 0.36 -4.77 -22.70
CA TRP A 103 0.69 -4.76 -21.29
C TRP A 103 0.20 -6.03 -20.58
N ALA A 104 -1.03 -6.47 -20.84
CA ALA A 104 -1.58 -7.66 -20.21
C ALA A 104 -0.78 -8.92 -20.57
N ARG A 105 -0.40 -9.10 -21.85
CA ARG A 105 0.49 -10.18 -22.27
C ARG A 105 1.86 -10.12 -21.60
N PHE A 106 2.47 -8.94 -21.49
CA PHE A 106 3.72 -8.74 -20.77
C PHE A 106 3.59 -9.18 -19.30
N PHE A 107 2.55 -8.75 -18.60
CA PHE A 107 2.33 -9.13 -17.19
C PHE A 107 2.16 -10.64 -17.02
N ARG A 108 1.44 -11.28 -17.91
CA ARG A 108 1.27 -12.74 -17.91
C ARG A 108 2.60 -13.47 -18.17
N GLU A 109 3.35 -13.06 -19.20
CA GLU A 109 4.61 -13.68 -19.59
C GLU A 109 5.66 -13.61 -18.47
N PHE A 110 5.81 -12.43 -17.85
CA PHE A 110 6.79 -12.22 -16.79
C PHE A 110 6.23 -12.40 -15.37
N GLN A 111 5.01 -12.92 -15.25
CA GLN A 111 4.35 -13.24 -13.98
C GLN A 111 4.29 -12.04 -13.00
N PHE A 112 4.01 -10.86 -13.53
CA PHE A 112 3.75 -9.68 -12.69
C PHE A 112 2.42 -9.82 -11.97
N ARG A 113 2.41 -9.48 -10.67
CA ARG A 113 1.18 -9.29 -9.91
C ARG A 113 0.71 -7.86 -10.12
N VAL A 114 -0.48 -7.70 -10.68
CA VAL A 114 -1.01 -6.38 -11.02
C VAL A 114 -2.07 -5.95 -10.03
N SER A 115 -1.89 -4.77 -9.46
CA SER A 115 -2.91 -4.09 -8.67
C SER A 115 -3.35 -2.81 -9.39
N VAL A 116 -4.67 -2.64 -9.55
CA VAL A 116 -5.26 -1.50 -10.24
C VAL A 116 -5.96 -0.61 -9.22
N SER A 117 -5.72 0.69 -9.34
CA SER A 117 -6.41 1.68 -8.51
C SER A 117 -7.82 1.95 -9.02
N LEU A 118 -8.85 1.62 -8.23
CA LEU A 118 -10.25 1.88 -8.55
C LEU A 118 -11.03 2.24 -7.27
N ASP A 119 -11.52 3.47 -7.19
CA ASP A 119 -12.14 4.01 -5.97
C ASP A 119 -13.68 3.88 -5.98
N GLY A 120 -14.20 2.75 -6.47
CA GLY A 120 -15.64 2.52 -6.54
C GLY A 120 -16.29 3.01 -7.85
N PRO A 121 -17.61 3.29 -7.87
CA PRO A 121 -18.35 3.69 -9.08
C PRO A 121 -17.90 5.04 -9.63
N PRO A 122 -18.27 5.38 -10.89
CA PRO A 122 -17.80 6.59 -11.57
C PRO A 122 -17.96 7.87 -10.76
N ALA A 123 -19.08 8.03 -10.05
CA ALA A 123 -19.36 9.22 -9.26
C ALA A 123 -18.36 9.43 -8.10
N VAL A 124 -17.80 8.36 -7.55
CA VAL A 124 -16.78 8.39 -6.51
C VAL A 124 -15.39 8.47 -7.14
N HIS A 125 -15.08 7.57 -8.05
CA HIS A 125 -13.76 7.47 -8.69
C HIS A 125 -13.36 8.78 -9.38
N ASP A 126 -14.22 9.30 -10.23
CA ASP A 126 -13.94 10.49 -11.03
C ASP A 126 -14.05 11.81 -10.25
N ARG A 127 -14.43 11.77 -8.98
CA ARG A 127 -14.38 12.94 -8.09
C ARG A 127 -12.93 13.37 -7.84
N TYR A 128 -12.02 12.41 -7.71
CA TYR A 128 -10.62 12.66 -7.34
C TYR A 128 -9.60 12.14 -8.34
N ARG A 129 -9.89 11.08 -9.11
CA ARG A 129 -8.97 10.51 -10.07
C ARG A 129 -9.25 11.04 -11.48
N ARG A 130 -8.59 12.13 -11.83
CA ARG A 130 -8.76 12.79 -13.12
C ARG A 130 -7.44 12.90 -13.86
N TYR A 131 -7.53 12.98 -15.19
CA TYR A 131 -6.39 13.38 -16.01
C TYR A 131 -5.96 14.82 -15.70
N VAL A 132 -4.74 15.17 -16.10
CA VAL A 132 -4.23 16.56 -16.03
C VAL A 132 -5.19 17.55 -16.70
N SER A 133 -5.88 17.12 -17.75
CA SER A 133 -6.89 17.91 -18.48
C SER A 133 -8.23 18.09 -17.71
N GLY A 134 -8.40 17.44 -16.56
CA GLY A 134 -9.65 17.39 -15.83
C GLY A 134 -10.64 16.32 -16.33
N ARG A 135 -10.33 15.59 -17.42
CA ARG A 135 -11.16 14.50 -17.93
C ARG A 135 -11.27 13.36 -16.90
N PRO A 136 -12.46 12.71 -16.75
CA PRO A 136 -12.63 11.53 -15.92
C PRO A 136 -11.80 10.35 -16.43
N SER A 137 -11.45 9.41 -15.55
CA SER A 137 -10.58 8.28 -15.87
C SER A 137 -11.25 6.90 -15.73
N PHE A 138 -12.44 6.82 -15.14
CA PHE A 138 -13.11 5.57 -14.81
C PHE A 138 -13.25 4.59 -16.00
N ASP A 139 -13.73 5.08 -17.15
CA ASP A 139 -13.94 4.23 -18.33
C ASP A 139 -12.61 3.67 -18.88
N ASP A 140 -11.53 4.46 -18.77
CA ASP A 140 -10.20 4.00 -19.18
C ASP A 140 -9.67 2.91 -18.25
N VAL A 141 -9.93 3.02 -16.93
CA VAL A 141 -9.59 1.98 -15.95
C VAL A 141 -10.37 0.70 -16.23
N ARG A 142 -11.68 0.78 -16.51
CA ARG A 142 -12.48 -0.39 -16.88
C ARG A 142 -11.95 -1.09 -18.12
N ARG A 143 -11.53 -0.35 -19.14
CA ARG A 143 -10.88 -0.96 -20.32
C ARG A 143 -9.58 -1.69 -19.96
N GLY A 144 -8.77 -1.10 -19.07
CA GLY A 144 -7.56 -1.75 -18.55
C GLY A 144 -7.85 -3.04 -17.80
N LEU A 145 -8.88 -3.05 -16.94
CA LEU A 145 -9.34 -4.25 -16.25
C LEU A 145 -9.86 -5.32 -17.21
N ALA A 146 -10.60 -4.93 -18.27
CA ALA A 146 -11.04 -5.84 -19.30
C ALA A 146 -9.87 -6.49 -20.05
N ALA A 147 -8.86 -5.69 -20.44
CA ALA A 147 -7.66 -6.20 -21.10
C ALA A 147 -6.89 -7.20 -20.23
N LEU A 148 -6.81 -6.98 -18.91
CA LEU A 148 -6.19 -7.93 -17.98
C LEU A 148 -6.99 -9.26 -17.92
N ARG A 149 -8.33 -9.19 -17.82
CA ARG A 149 -9.20 -10.37 -17.79
C ARG A 149 -9.11 -11.19 -19.08
N GLU A 150 -9.16 -10.52 -20.24
CA GLU A 150 -9.06 -11.17 -21.56
C GLU A 150 -7.73 -11.90 -21.78
N ASN A 151 -6.70 -11.56 -21.00
CA ASN A 151 -5.38 -12.19 -21.07
C ASN A 151 -5.05 -13.04 -19.84
N ASP A 152 -6.04 -13.42 -19.02
CA ASP A 152 -5.89 -14.27 -17.82
C ASP A 152 -4.85 -13.74 -16.82
N VAL A 153 -4.72 -12.42 -16.67
CA VAL A 153 -3.87 -11.81 -15.66
C VAL A 153 -4.66 -11.67 -14.36
N PRO A 154 -4.20 -12.26 -13.23
CA PRO A 154 -4.85 -12.08 -11.95
C PRO A 154 -4.89 -10.60 -11.53
N ILE A 155 -6.07 -10.13 -11.17
CA ILE A 155 -6.31 -8.72 -10.83
C ILE A 155 -6.49 -8.60 -9.33
N SER A 156 -5.81 -7.65 -8.72
CA SER A 156 -6.22 -7.06 -7.46
C SER A 156 -6.57 -5.58 -7.64
N VAL A 157 -7.43 -5.07 -6.78
CA VAL A 157 -7.81 -3.66 -6.78
C VAL A 157 -7.40 -3.02 -5.47
N LEU A 158 -6.95 -1.78 -5.54
CA LEU A 158 -6.72 -0.95 -4.38
C LEU A 158 -7.64 0.26 -4.44
N MET A 159 -8.54 0.37 -3.47
CA MET A 159 -9.49 1.46 -3.33
C MET A 159 -9.03 2.42 -2.23
N VAL A 160 -9.11 3.71 -2.50
CA VAL A 160 -9.02 4.75 -1.47
C VAL A 160 -10.43 5.14 -1.05
N ILE A 161 -10.74 4.90 0.23
CA ILE A 161 -11.98 5.39 0.88
C ILE A 161 -11.77 6.87 1.16
N ASP A 162 -12.52 7.69 0.47
CA ASP A 162 -12.54 9.14 0.57
C ASP A 162 -13.91 9.64 1.05
N ARG A 163 -14.13 10.94 1.04
CA ARG A 163 -15.42 11.54 1.42
C ARG A 163 -16.57 11.08 0.52
N GLY A 164 -16.34 10.90 -0.78
CA GLY A 164 -17.34 10.39 -1.71
C GLY A 164 -17.74 8.95 -1.42
N ALA A 165 -16.77 8.10 -1.05
CA ALA A 165 -17.04 6.73 -0.65
C ALA A 165 -17.81 6.65 0.68
N LEU A 166 -17.49 7.52 1.66
CA LEU A 166 -18.24 7.62 2.92
C LEU A 166 -19.67 8.08 2.68
N GLU A 167 -19.87 9.07 1.81
CA GLU A 167 -21.20 9.61 1.44
C GLU A 167 -22.07 8.56 0.75
N LEU A 168 -21.47 7.76 -0.16
CA LEU A 168 -22.17 6.69 -0.87
C LEU A 168 -22.54 5.52 0.05
N GLY A 169 -21.65 5.21 0.97
CA GLY A 169 -21.84 4.16 1.97
C GLY A 169 -21.23 2.79 1.59
N PRO A 170 -20.99 1.95 2.61
CA PRO A 170 -20.30 0.68 2.46
C PRO A 170 -21.03 -0.34 1.59
N ASP A 171 -22.35 -0.42 1.69
CA ASP A 171 -23.16 -1.39 0.94
C ASP A 171 -23.06 -1.14 -0.57
N ALA A 172 -23.24 0.12 -1.00
CA ALA A 172 -23.17 0.48 -2.40
C ALA A 172 -21.76 0.28 -3.00
N ILE A 173 -20.70 0.52 -2.20
CA ILE A 173 -19.33 0.22 -2.63
C ILE A 173 -19.11 -1.29 -2.76
N PHE A 174 -19.62 -2.08 -1.83
CA PHE A 174 -19.51 -3.54 -1.89
C PHE A 174 -20.24 -4.10 -3.11
N ASP A 175 -21.49 -3.67 -3.32
CA ASP A 175 -22.32 -4.13 -4.43
C ASP A 175 -21.70 -3.77 -5.76
N PHE A 176 -21.13 -2.59 -5.90
CA PHE A 176 -20.36 -2.18 -7.08
C PHE A 176 -19.19 -3.15 -7.40
N PHE A 177 -18.40 -3.55 -6.40
CA PHE A 177 -17.31 -4.50 -6.63
C PHE A 177 -17.79 -5.88 -7.04
N VAL A 178 -18.92 -6.34 -6.46
CA VAL A 178 -19.57 -7.60 -6.86
C VAL A 178 -20.05 -7.52 -8.31
N GLU A 179 -20.73 -6.44 -8.69
CA GLU A 179 -21.23 -6.21 -10.07
C GLU A 179 -20.11 -6.14 -11.10
N GLU A 180 -18.98 -5.49 -10.74
CA GLU A 180 -17.78 -5.42 -11.59
C GLU A 180 -16.98 -6.74 -11.59
N GLY A 181 -17.37 -7.76 -10.84
CA GLY A 181 -16.67 -9.04 -10.74
C GLY A 181 -15.27 -8.92 -10.13
N ILE A 182 -15.07 -7.95 -9.22
CA ILE A 182 -13.81 -7.73 -8.52
C ILE A 182 -13.86 -8.48 -7.19
N THR A 183 -13.08 -9.54 -7.10
CA THR A 183 -13.08 -10.44 -5.94
C THR A 183 -11.87 -10.25 -5.01
N HIS A 184 -10.81 -9.55 -5.44
CA HIS A 184 -9.60 -9.34 -4.65
C HIS A 184 -9.27 -7.86 -4.56
N TYR A 185 -9.39 -7.27 -3.37
CA TYR A 185 -9.13 -5.85 -3.20
C TYR A 185 -8.71 -5.48 -1.77
N GLY A 186 -8.14 -4.29 -1.64
CA GLY A 186 -7.82 -3.65 -0.36
C GLY A 186 -8.45 -2.27 -0.25
N LEU A 187 -8.73 -1.85 0.98
CA LEU A 187 -9.39 -0.60 1.33
C LEU A 187 -8.42 0.28 2.13
N LEU A 188 -8.08 1.45 1.61
CA LEU A 188 -7.20 2.42 2.25
C LEU A 188 -7.97 3.69 2.59
N ALA A 189 -7.76 4.26 3.78
CA ALA A 189 -8.28 5.60 4.09
C ALA A 189 -7.55 6.67 3.28
N ALA A 190 -8.28 7.63 2.74
CA ALA A 190 -7.68 8.85 2.17
C ALA A 190 -6.98 9.64 3.28
N LYS A 191 -5.74 10.07 3.01
CA LYS A 191 -4.85 10.72 3.98
C LYS A 191 -4.52 12.14 3.56
N PRO A 192 -4.24 13.05 4.53
CA PRO A 192 -3.64 14.32 4.22
C PRO A 192 -2.21 14.13 3.73
N THR A 193 -1.64 15.15 3.10
CA THR A 193 -0.21 15.13 2.78
C THR A 193 0.62 15.12 4.07
N ASN A 194 1.69 14.33 4.08
CA ASN A 194 2.64 14.27 5.19
C ASN A 194 3.88 15.16 4.97
N GLN A 195 3.84 16.04 3.98
CA GLN A 195 4.92 17.01 3.78
C GLN A 195 5.18 17.78 5.08
N PRO A 196 6.46 17.96 5.47
CA PRO A 196 6.80 18.64 6.74
C PRO A 196 6.26 20.06 6.86
N ASP A 197 6.08 20.74 5.72
CA ASP A 197 5.52 22.10 5.62
C ASP A 197 4.00 22.12 5.58
N ALA A 198 3.33 20.96 5.45
CA ALA A 198 1.89 20.90 5.54
C ALA A 198 1.43 21.20 6.98
N PRO A 199 0.53 22.18 7.19
CA PRO A 199 0.08 22.55 8.53
C PRO A 199 -0.54 21.34 9.26
N ALA A 200 -0.02 21.03 10.43
CA ALA A 200 -0.67 20.09 11.33
C ALA A 200 -2.03 20.65 11.76
N GLY A 201 -3.04 19.80 11.88
CA GLY A 201 -4.38 20.20 12.34
C GLY A 201 -5.29 20.79 11.25
N THR A 202 -4.83 20.91 10.00
CA THR A 202 -5.71 21.28 8.87
C THR A 202 -5.96 20.04 8.01
N PRO A 203 -7.04 19.28 8.25
CA PRO A 203 -7.30 18.10 7.45
C PRO A 203 -7.57 18.50 5.99
N ALA A 204 -6.97 17.78 5.05
CA ALA A 204 -7.33 17.92 3.65
C ALA A 204 -8.81 17.58 3.45
N PRO A 205 -9.52 18.18 2.47
CA PRO A 205 -10.96 17.96 2.27
C PRO A 205 -11.35 16.50 2.02
N HIS A 206 -10.40 15.69 1.59
CA HIS A 206 -10.58 14.25 1.30
C HIS A 206 -10.23 13.35 2.50
N TYR A 207 -9.62 13.87 3.56
CA TYR A 207 -9.14 13.07 4.70
C TYR A 207 -10.27 12.31 5.39
N VAL A 208 -10.01 11.04 5.68
CA VAL A 208 -10.87 10.14 6.44
C VAL A 208 -10.15 9.78 7.74
N THR A 209 -10.75 10.14 8.87
CA THR A 209 -10.20 9.87 10.19
C THR A 209 -10.23 8.37 10.53
N PRO A 210 -9.39 7.88 11.45
CA PRO A 210 -9.43 6.49 11.91
C PRO A 210 -10.84 6.07 12.40
N ALA A 211 -11.55 6.94 13.11
CA ALA A 211 -12.89 6.66 13.60
C ALA A 211 -13.92 6.53 12.46
N GLU A 212 -13.84 7.37 11.44
CA GLU A 212 -14.71 7.28 10.26
C GLU A 212 -14.43 6.00 9.47
N MET A 213 -13.15 5.70 9.23
CA MET A 213 -12.73 4.46 8.55
C MET A 213 -13.19 3.22 9.33
N ASN A 214 -13.07 3.25 10.64
CA ASN A 214 -13.50 2.16 11.51
C ASN A 214 -15.01 1.87 11.38
N ARG A 215 -15.85 2.91 11.45
CA ARG A 215 -17.31 2.77 11.24
C ARG A 215 -17.64 2.23 9.85
N PHE A 216 -16.96 2.75 8.83
CA PHE A 216 -17.14 2.27 7.45
C PHE A 216 -16.77 0.79 7.34
N LEU A 217 -15.61 0.38 7.86
CA LEU A 217 -15.17 -1.02 7.80
C LEU A 217 -16.06 -1.98 8.59
N GLN A 218 -16.65 -1.56 9.72
CA GLN A 218 -17.61 -2.39 10.46
C GLN A 218 -18.84 -2.70 9.62
N ALA A 219 -19.48 -1.69 9.02
CA ALA A 219 -20.63 -1.88 8.17
C ALA A 219 -20.28 -2.65 6.88
N TYR A 220 -19.11 -2.38 6.30
CA TYR A 220 -18.60 -3.12 5.15
C TYR A 220 -18.35 -4.60 5.46
N PHE A 221 -17.81 -4.89 6.66
CA PHE A 221 -17.63 -6.26 7.13
C PHE A 221 -18.95 -6.98 7.28
N ASP A 222 -19.98 -6.33 7.84
CA ASP A 222 -21.32 -6.91 7.97
C ASP A 222 -21.93 -7.24 6.61
N ARG A 223 -21.81 -6.36 5.62
CA ARG A 223 -22.29 -6.58 4.24
C ARG A 223 -21.54 -7.73 3.56
N TRP A 224 -20.20 -7.76 3.71
CA TRP A 224 -19.33 -8.83 3.20
C TRP A 224 -19.70 -10.19 3.83
N LEU A 225 -19.84 -10.24 5.15
CA LEU A 225 -20.20 -11.46 5.88
C LEU A 225 -21.59 -11.98 5.50
N ALA A 226 -22.57 -11.07 5.36
CA ALA A 226 -23.92 -11.41 4.95
C ALA A 226 -24.00 -11.91 3.50
N HIS A 227 -23.13 -11.43 2.60
CA HIS A 227 -23.04 -11.90 1.23
C HIS A 227 -22.57 -13.36 1.15
N GLY A 228 -21.64 -13.77 2.01
CA GLY A 228 -21.25 -15.16 2.25
C GLY A 228 -20.47 -15.83 1.12
N ASP A 229 -19.96 -15.07 0.14
CA ASP A 229 -19.11 -15.63 -0.94
C ASP A 229 -17.64 -15.66 -0.50
N PRO A 230 -17.06 -16.87 -0.25
CA PRO A 230 -15.67 -16.99 0.20
C PRO A 230 -14.63 -16.62 -0.87
N SER A 231 -15.02 -16.46 -2.13
CA SER A 231 -14.14 -16.01 -3.20
C SER A 231 -13.82 -14.51 -3.13
N ILE A 232 -14.65 -13.74 -2.40
CA ILE A 232 -14.40 -12.30 -2.21
C ILE A 232 -13.40 -12.10 -1.08
N TRP A 233 -12.19 -11.75 -1.46
CA TRP A 233 -11.07 -11.51 -0.56
C TRP A 233 -10.84 -10.03 -0.34
N VAL A 234 -11.07 -9.56 0.89
CA VAL A 234 -10.78 -8.19 1.32
C VAL A 234 -9.53 -8.22 2.18
N ARG A 235 -8.46 -7.55 1.76
CA ARG A 235 -7.13 -7.60 2.36
C ARG A 235 -7.13 -7.32 3.87
N GLU A 236 -7.87 -6.31 4.29
CA GLU A 236 -7.95 -5.89 5.69
C GLU A 236 -8.64 -6.96 6.54
N PHE A 237 -9.72 -7.51 6.03
CA PHE A 237 -10.46 -8.56 6.74
C PHE A 237 -9.69 -9.88 6.79
N ASP A 238 -9.09 -10.31 5.68
CA ASP A 238 -8.23 -11.50 5.67
C ASP A 238 -7.10 -11.39 6.69
N GLY A 239 -6.45 -10.23 6.73
CA GLY A 239 -5.38 -9.97 7.69
C GLY A 239 -5.83 -10.07 9.13
N LEU A 240 -6.94 -9.43 9.50
CA LEU A 240 -7.51 -9.46 10.84
C LEU A 240 -8.07 -10.84 11.20
N LEU A 241 -8.76 -11.51 10.29
CA LEU A 241 -9.30 -12.87 10.51
C LEU A 241 -8.19 -13.90 10.79
N LYS A 242 -7.07 -13.81 10.05
CA LYS A 242 -5.89 -14.63 10.33
C LYS A 242 -5.37 -14.39 11.75
N ARG A 243 -5.22 -13.14 12.15
CA ARG A 243 -4.78 -12.78 13.51
C ARG A 243 -5.77 -13.23 14.59
N LEU A 244 -7.06 -13.04 14.37
CA LEU A 244 -8.13 -13.50 15.27
C LEU A 244 -8.14 -15.04 15.45
N SER A 245 -7.71 -15.78 14.43
CA SER A 245 -7.56 -17.25 14.47
C SER A 245 -6.17 -17.71 14.92
N GLY A 246 -5.35 -16.83 15.49
CA GLY A 246 -4.01 -17.16 16.00
C GLY A 246 -2.96 -17.42 14.90
N ARG A 247 -3.25 -17.03 13.63
CA ARG A 247 -2.34 -17.21 12.51
C ARG A 247 -1.60 -15.92 12.18
N ASP A 248 -0.40 -16.05 11.62
CA ASP A 248 0.33 -14.90 11.11
C ASP A 248 -0.33 -14.30 9.88
N SER A 249 -0.26 -12.97 9.77
CA SER A 249 -0.71 -12.23 8.60
C SER A 249 0.48 -11.67 7.82
N SER A 250 0.40 -11.74 6.49
CA SER A 250 1.38 -11.10 5.59
C SER A 250 1.06 -9.63 5.31
N VAL A 251 -0.07 -9.11 5.79
CA VAL A 251 -0.46 -7.71 5.62
C VAL A 251 0.51 -6.83 6.41
N CYS A 252 1.19 -5.91 5.71
CA CYS A 252 2.29 -5.12 6.29
C CYS A 252 1.83 -4.25 7.48
N THR A 253 0.58 -3.79 7.48
CA THR A 253 0.01 -2.98 8.56
C THR A 253 -0.14 -3.73 9.87
N LEU A 254 -0.17 -5.08 9.84
CA LEU A 254 -0.26 -5.95 11.02
C LEU A 254 1.13 -6.42 11.51
N ALA A 255 2.21 -5.92 10.92
CA ALA A 255 3.57 -6.33 11.28
C ALA A 255 4.08 -5.73 12.60
N GLY A 256 3.45 -4.66 13.09
CA GLY A 256 3.88 -3.92 14.29
C GLY A 256 5.19 -3.17 14.11
N ASP A 257 6.26 -3.84 13.70
CA ASP A 257 7.54 -3.26 13.34
C ASP A 257 7.91 -3.63 11.89
N CYS A 258 7.79 -2.66 10.99
CA CYS A 258 8.14 -2.82 9.58
C CYS A 258 9.45 -2.11 9.20
N PHE A 259 10.11 -1.41 10.13
CA PHE A 259 11.35 -0.67 9.88
C PHE A 259 12.50 -1.63 9.51
N GLY A 260 13.09 -1.37 8.32
CA GLY A 260 14.13 -2.23 7.77
C GLY A 260 13.64 -3.43 6.96
N ARG A 261 12.32 -3.51 6.70
CA ARG A 261 11.69 -4.52 5.83
C ARG A 261 11.18 -3.94 4.51
N TYR A 262 10.75 -2.68 4.52
CA TYR A 262 10.21 -1.97 3.36
C TYR A 262 11.01 -0.70 3.12
N TYR A 263 11.45 -0.53 1.88
CA TYR A 263 12.21 0.63 1.46
C TYR A 263 11.60 1.23 0.20
N LEU A 264 11.46 2.53 0.20
CA LEU A 264 11.21 3.32 -1.00
C LEU A 264 12.52 3.57 -1.71
N VAL A 265 12.59 3.38 -3.02
CA VAL A 265 13.73 3.73 -3.87
C VAL A 265 13.29 4.74 -4.91
N GLU A 266 13.91 5.93 -4.85
CA GLU A 266 13.63 7.02 -5.76
C GLU A 266 14.28 6.85 -7.13
N PRO A 267 13.77 7.50 -8.20
CA PRO A 267 14.33 7.39 -9.54
C PRO A 267 15.79 7.81 -9.68
N ASP A 268 16.26 8.72 -8.84
CA ASP A 268 17.63 9.26 -8.82
C ASP A 268 18.53 8.65 -7.74
N GLY A 269 17.98 7.70 -6.95
CA GLY A 269 18.73 6.85 -6.05
C GLY A 269 18.53 6.99 -4.55
N PRO A 270 17.98 8.06 -3.98
CA PRO A 270 17.66 8.15 -2.56
C PRO A 270 16.80 6.98 -2.10
N VAL A 271 17.02 6.55 -0.86
CA VAL A 271 16.27 5.45 -0.23
C VAL A 271 15.64 5.96 1.05
N ALA A 272 14.35 5.72 1.21
CA ALA A 272 13.59 6.06 2.42
C ALA A 272 12.88 4.82 2.99
N HIS A 273 12.35 4.96 4.22
CA HIS A 273 11.49 3.94 4.79
C HIS A 273 10.06 4.13 4.30
N CYS A 274 9.53 3.17 3.53
CA CYS A 274 8.15 3.13 3.05
C CYS A 274 7.75 4.38 2.21
N ASP A 275 6.86 4.22 1.25
CA ASP A 275 6.39 5.33 0.41
C ASP A 275 5.34 6.21 1.10
N LEU A 276 4.68 5.71 2.13
CA LEU A 276 3.72 6.50 2.90
C LEU A 276 4.36 7.67 3.63
N PHE A 277 5.66 7.58 3.96
CA PHE A 277 6.44 8.68 4.54
C PHE A 277 7.19 9.50 3.49
N ASP A 278 6.87 9.32 2.23
CA ASP A 278 7.48 10.06 1.13
C ASP A 278 7.37 11.58 1.34
N GLY A 279 8.47 12.29 1.07
CA GLY A 279 8.58 13.72 1.28
C GLY A 279 9.02 14.15 2.69
N ASP A 280 9.08 13.26 3.68
CA ASP A 280 9.65 13.56 5.00
C ASP A 280 11.12 13.12 5.06
N PRO A 281 12.09 14.07 5.11
CA PRO A 281 13.53 13.76 5.15
C PRO A 281 13.94 12.90 6.34
N ALA A 282 13.19 12.92 7.45
CA ALA A 282 13.47 12.12 8.64
C ALA A 282 13.41 10.61 8.35
N TYR A 283 12.74 10.21 7.30
CA TYR A 283 12.62 8.80 6.90
C TYR A 283 13.60 8.39 5.79
N THR A 284 14.47 9.31 5.33
CA THR A 284 15.53 8.98 4.36
C THR A 284 16.65 8.22 5.06
N VAL A 285 17.06 7.08 4.51
CA VAL A 285 18.04 6.17 5.12
C VAL A 285 19.35 6.09 4.36
N GLY A 286 19.44 6.66 3.16
CA GLY A 286 20.66 6.71 2.36
C GLY A 286 20.40 6.80 0.87
N ASN A 287 21.33 6.28 0.05
CA ASN A 287 21.23 6.30 -1.41
C ASN A 287 21.67 4.95 -1.99
N ILE A 288 20.87 4.40 -2.92
CA ILE A 288 21.12 3.07 -3.50
C ILE A 288 22.40 3.02 -4.37
N LEU A 289 22.91 4.16 -4.81
CA LEU A 289 24.15 4.22 -5.61
C LEU A 289 25.40 4.05 -4.74
N THR A 290 25.35 4.45 -3.46
CA THR A 290 26.49 4.45 -2.54
C THR A 290 26.38 3.41 -1.43
N ASP A 291 25.15 3.15 -0.96
CA ASP A 291 24.92 2.38 0.25
C ASP A 291 24.34 0.99 -0.03
N SER A 292 24.37 0.11 0.98
CA SER A 292 23.84 -1.26 0.92
C SER A 292 22.59 -1.40 1.79
N PHE A 293 21.77 -2.44 1.55
CA PHE A 293 20.63 -2.74 2.43
C PHE A 293 21.06 -3.10 3.85
N ALA A 294 22.26 -3.62 4.02
CA ALA A 294 22.85 -3.85 5.34
C ALA A 294 23.13 -2.54 6.07
N SER A 295 23.65 -1.51 5.36
CA SER A 295 23.86 -0.18 5.94
C SER A 295 22.54 0.55 6.23
N PHE A 296 21.54 0.43 5.37
CA PHE A 296 20.21 0.99 5.66
C PHE A 296 19.60 0.36 6.92
N ARG A 297 19.62 -0.98 7.02
CA ARG A 297 19.01 -1.71 8.13
C ARG A 297 19.69 -1.45 9.47
N ASN A 298 21.00 -1.33 9.48
CA ASN A 298 21.81 -1.18 10.68
C ASN A 298 22.29 0.27 10.91
N GLY A 299 21.99 1.17 9.99
CA GLY A 299 22.44 2.55 10.01
C GLY A 299 21.73 3.41 11.08
N PRO A 300 22.36 4.54 11.45
CA PRO A 300 21.86 5.42 12.49
C PRO A 300 20.49 6.05 12.12
N ALA A 301 20.15 6.19 10.85
CA ALA A 301 18.90 6.80 10.41
C ALA A 301 17.65 6.03 10.87
N LEU A 302 17.69 4.68 10.94
CA LEU A 302 16.56 3.87 11.42
C LEU A 302 16.46 3.79 12.95
N VAL A 303 17.50 4.15 13.70
CA VAL A 303 17.51 4.02 15.17
C VAL A 303 16.42 4.89 15.83
N PRO A 304 16.32 6.20 15.53
CA PRO A 304 15.26 7.04 16.11
C PRO A 304 13.86 6.55 15.74
N LEU A 305 13.66 6.13 14.48
CA LEU A 305 12.37 5.66 13.99
C LEU A 305 11.92 4.38 14.72
N ARG A 306 12.83 3.42 14.89
CA ARG A 306 12.57 2.20 15.67
C ARG A 306 12.31 2.49 17.14
N THR A 307 13.05 3.43 17.72
CA THR A 307 12.88 3.82 19.12
C THR A 307 11.51 4.44 19.35
N SER A 308 11.12 5.41 18.50
CA SER A 308 9.80 6.03 18.54
C SER A 308 8.68 5.00 18.35
N ASN A 309 8.84 4.08 17.38
CA ASN A 309 7.86 3.02 17.17
C ASN A 309 7.73 2.11 18.39
N LYS A 310 8.83 1.69 19.02
CA LYS A 310 8.80 0.87 20.24
C LYS A 310 8.08 1.58 21.40
N GLN A 311 8.31 2.87 21.57
CA GLN A 311 7.62 3.68 22.58
C GLN A 311 6.11 3.71 22.32
N ALA A 312 5.69 3.98 21.07
CA ALA A 312 4.29 3.97 20.67
C ALA A 312 3.64 2.59 20.91
N LEU A 313 4.29 1.51 20.50
CA LEU A 313 3.79 0.16 20.71
C LEU A 313 3.70 -0.19 22.22
N SER A 314 4.63 0.31 23.04
CA SER A 314 4.58 0.11 24.48
C SER A 314 3.36 0.80 25.12
N ALA A 315 3.01 2.01 24.67
CA ALA A 315 1.82 2.72 25.14
C ALA A 315 0.51 1.97 24.79
N MET A 316 0.49 1.25 23.67
CA MET A 316 -0.68 0.52 23.20
C MET A 316 -0.87 -0.88 23.81
N ARG A 317 0.11 -1.38 24.59
CA ARG A 317 0.04 -2.76 25.15
C ARG A 317 -1.12 -3.00 26.10
N ALA A 318 -1.65 -1.95 26.71
CA ALA A 318 -2.83 -2.05 27.57
C ALA A 318 -4.15 -2.24 26.77
N CYS A 319 -4.14 -2.04 25.45
CA CYS A 319 -5.31 -2.28 24.61
C CYS A 319 -5.59 -3.80 24.53
N PRO A 320 -6.83 -4.25 24.82
CA PRO A 320 -7.17 -5.68 24.80
C PRO A 320 -7.00 -6.33 23.42
N GLU A 321 -7.03 -5.56 22.34
CA GLU A 321 -6.88 -6.07 20.97
C GLU A 321 -5.43 -5.92 20.41
N PHE A 322 -4.48 -5.57 21.27
CA PHE A 322 -3.09 -5.34 20.84
C PHE A 322 -2.47 -6.56 20.14
N ASP A 323 -2.73 -7.77 20.63
CA ASP A 323 -2.21 -9.01 20.05
C ASP A 323 -2.76 -9.29 18.64
N VAL A 324 -3.93 -8.77 18.32
CA VAL A 324 -4.52 -8.86 16.98
C VAL A 324 -3.93 -7.80 16.06
N CYS A 325 -3.97 -6.52 16.46
CA CYS A 325 -3.56 -5.41 15.61
C CYS A 325 -2.04 -5.18 15.57
N SER A 326 -1.28 -5.62 16.58
CA SER A 326 0.16 -5.33 16.75
C SER A 326 0.50 -3.84 16.68
N GLY A 327 -0.46 -2.98 17.08
CA GLY A 327 -0.32 -1.52 17.00
C GLY A 327 -0.54 -0.94 15.59
N TRP A 328 -0.93 -1.77 14.60
CA TRP A 328 -1.24 -1.35 13.23
C TRP A 328 -0.09 -0.60 12.53
N CYS A 329 -0.39 0.11 11.45
CA CYS A 329 0.61 0.81 10.63
C CYS A 329 1.24 2.01 11.36
N PRO A 330 2.57 2.12 11.45
CA PRO A 330 3.24 3.30 12.02
C PRO A 330 2.83 4.61 11.34
N HIS A 331 2.60 4.59 10.04
CA HIS A 331 2.17 5.77 9.28
C HIS A 331 0.75 6.19 9.61
N GLU A 332 -0.18 5.25 9.84
CA GLU A 332 -1.55 5.59 10.27
C GLU A 332 -1.51 6.34 11.60
N ARG A 333 -0.69 5.85 12.54
CA ARG A 333 -0.50 6.50 13.85
C ARG A 333 0.16 7.88 13.71
N TYR A 334 1.17 8.01 12.86
CA TYR A 334 1.83 9.28 12.55
C TYR A 334 0.82 10.29 11.99
N THR A 335 -0.02 9.87 11.04
CA THR A 335 -1.06 10.72 10.45
C THR A 335 -2.12 11.09 11.49
N ALA A 336 -2.61 10.11 12.26
CA ALA A 336 -3.60 10.38 13.31
C ALA A 336 -3.07 11.36 14.35
N SER A 337 -1.83 11.23 14.82
CA SER A 337 -1.24 12.14 15.79
C SER A 337 -1.10 13.59 15.30
N ARG A 338 -1.03 13.81 14.00
CA ARG A 338 -0.89 15.14 13.40
C ARG A 338 -2.23 15.79 13.05
N HIS A 339 -3.23 15.00 12.68
CA HIS A 339 -4.43 15.49 12.01
C HIS A 339 -5.74 15.09 12.71
N ASP A 340 -5.70 14.21 13.69
CA ASP A 340 -6.89 13.81 14.46
C ASP A 340 -6.77 14.28 15.92
N PRO A 341 -7.50 15.31 16.32
CA PRO A 341 -7.48 15.81 17.71
C PRO A 341 -7.95 14.78 18.75
N ALA A 342 -8.69 13.75 18.32
CA ALA A 342 -9.19 12.69 19.20
C ALA A 342 -8.16 11.56 19.40
N TYR A 343 -7.04 11.57 18.70
CA TYR A 343 -6.01 10.54 18.82
C TYR A 343 -5.19 10.69 20.10
N THR A 344 -5.26 9.72 20.99
CA THR A 344 -4.59 9.72 22.32
C THR A 344 -3.27 8.98 22.33
N GLY A 345 -3.00 8.12 21.33
CA GLY A 345 -1.76 7.35 21.23
C GLY A 345 -1.75 6.01 21.98
N ASP A 346 -2.79 5.70 22.72
CA ASP A 346 -2.97 4.43 23.49
C ASP A 346 -3.69 3.34 22.67
N CYS A 347 -4.26 3.68 21.54
CA CYS A 347 -4.90 2.76 20.60
C CYS A 347 -4.48 3.10 19.15
N CYS A 348 -4.40 2.06 18.32
CA CYS A 348 -4.14 2.21 16.88
C CYS A 348 -5.38 2.63 16.06
N GLY A 349 -6.55 2.74 16.70
CA GLY A 349 -7.82 3.07 16.06
C GLY A 349 -8.62 1.86 15.54
N LEU A 350 -8.16 0.62 15.73
CA LEU A 350 -8.86 -0.59 15.25
C LEU A 350 -9.62 -1.38 16.32
N GLN A 351 -9.57 -0.94 17.58
CA GLN A 351 -10.17 -1.68 18.68
C GLN A 351 -11.66 -2.00 18.43
N ASP A 352 -12.42 -1.00 18.00
CA ASP A 352 -13.86 -1.16 17.77
C ASP A 352 -14.15 -2.10 16.58
N LEU A 353 -13.37 -2.01 15.50
CA LEU A 353 -13.51 -2.93 14.36
C LEU A 353 -13.21 -4.37 14.77
N ILE A 354 -12.14 -4.61 15.53
CA ILE A 354 -11.75 -5.95 15.95
C ILE A 354 -12.80 -6.52 16.91
N GLY A 355 -13.27 -5.71 17.88
CA GLY A 355 -14.35 -6.08 18.79
C GLY A 355 -15.66 -6.41 18.05
N HIS A 356 -16.01 -5.61 17.06
CA HIS A 356 -17.15 -5.86 16.17
C HIS A 356 -17.00 -7.20 15.44
N MET A 357 -15.84 -7.42 14.79
CA MET A 357 -15.57 -8.70 14.09
C MET A 357 -15.67 -9.90 15.03
N ARG A 358 -15.11 -9.81 16.26
CA ARG A 358 -15.27 -10.89 17.27
C ARG A 358 -16.73 -11.19 17.57
N SER A 359 -17.52 -10.14 17.83
CA SER A 359 -18.96 -10.28 18.11
C SER A 359 -19.71 -10.95 16.98
N ARG A 360 -19.46 -10.52 15.75
CA ARG A 360 -20.13 -11.06 14.54
C ARG A 360 -19.76 -12.52 14.26
N LEU A 361 -18.56 -12.94 14.68
CA LEU A 361 -18.04 -14.30 14.50
C LEU A 361 -18.31 -15.21 15.70
N GLY A 362 -18.97 -14.72 16.77
CA GLY A 362 -19.21 -15.49 18.00
C GLY A 362 -17.93 -15.82 18.78
N LEU A 363 -16.87 -15.02 18.62
CA LEU A 363 -15.61 -15.19 19.36
C LEU A 363 -15.68 -14.47 20.70
N ALA A 364 -14.98 -15.01 21.70
CA ALA A 364 -14.90 -14.38 23.01
C ALA A 364 -14.32 -12.96 22.91
N ALA A 365 -14.82 -12.06 23.75
CA ALA A 365 -14.23 -10.74 23.90
C ALA A 365 -12.76 -10.87 24.36
N ALA A 366 -11.91 -9.96 23.91
CA ALA A 366 -10.55 -9.91 24.41
C ALA A 366 -10.57 -9.53 25.90
N THR A 367 -9.81 -10.23 26.70
CA THR A 367 -9.57 -9.87 28.10
C THR A 367 -8.43 -8.85 28.13
N ALA A 368 -8.58 -7.80 28.91
CA ALA A 368 -7.48 -6.90 29.20
C ALA A 368 -6.30 -7.68 29.81
N PRO A 369 -5.05 -7.38 29.40
CA PRO A 369 -3.86 -8.04 29.91
C PRO A 369 -3.61 -7.82 31.37
#